data_2708d84083a6b5ccfc39afbe099f686c
#
_entry.id   2708d84083a6b5ccfc39afbe099f686c
#
_cell.length_a   1.000
_cell.length_b   1.000
_cell.length_c   1.000
_cell.angle_alpha   90.00
_cell.angle_beta   90.00
_cell.angle_gamma   90.00
#
_symmetry.space_group_name_H-M   'P 1'
#
loop_
_entity.id
_entity.type
_entity.pdbx_description
1 polymer ?
#
loop_
_entity_poly.entity_id
_entity_poly.type
_entity_poly.pdbx_seq_one_letter_code
_entity_poly.pdbx_strand_id
1 'polypeptide(L)'
;MSLDAQRQRRNLDFIASGAAFDFGATSDCPLPPAELARLQADSPGVEAVVSGGLTAEVLCLRVGGRRYAVKQARPECLVRNADGQTSFLNELQRHAELRELALPGVLRPLYGSLRLGLIISPWIEGSSPQRFNARQTAQLLETGCALVEAGFFEWDFSPGNLLDDGRQLWLFDFGYQYRFDPLSQFNSAGMGSDCPQFHLAERIIGRNFSGQLLALEAGAALQALCDFIAVALPAYAGLRQRLGARGAAAPVLAWLDGLMAAWRDGLDRDPQGMFLKLCWQAHASDLEDDLRGQTCTPRTLRRADWLVQTARCDHAALLHSGVLPEAEAALSSTALASHYLQLGQQARRHLIG
;
A
#
# COMPACT_ATOMS: atom_id res chain seq x y z
N MET A 1 22.91 -8.98 -4.72
CA MET A 1 22.14 -8.13 -3.76
C MET A 1 20.91 -7.65 -4.51
N SER A 2 19.70 -7.87 -3.99
CA SER A 2 18.44 -7.45 -4.62
C SER A 2 18.36 -5.91 -4.73
N LEU A 3 17.47 -5.41 -5.59
CA LEU A 3 17.23 -3.96 -5.74
C LEU A 3 16.76 -3.35 -4.42
N ASP A 4 15.91 -4.07 -3.68
CA ASP A 4 15.42 -3.65 -2.38
C ASP A 4 16.55 -3.50 -1.35
N ALA A 5 17.42 -4.49 -1.24
CA ALA A 5 18.57 -4.42 -0.33
C ALA A 5 19.54 -3.28 -0.67
N GLN A 6 19.71 -2.97 -1.98
CA GLN A 6 20.52 -1.83 -2.42
C GLN A 6 19.87 -0.49 -2.04
N ARG A 7 18.54 -0.38 -2.21
CA ARG A 7 17.77 0.80 -1.83
C ARG A 7 17.81 1.02 -0.31
N GLN A 8 17.52 -0.02 0.47
CA GLN A 8 17.54 0.02 1.93
C GLN A 8 18.91 0.50 2.43
N ARG A 9 19.99 -0.06 1.90
CA ARG A 9 21.33 0.34 2.28
C ARG A 9 21.62 1.81 1.98
N ARG A 10 21.30 2.27 0.76
CA ARG A 10 21.48 3.69 0.39
C ARG A 10 20.72 4.64 1.31
N ASN A 11 19.49 4.31 1.66
CA ASN A 11 18.67 5.13 2.55
C ASN A 11 19.22 5.14 3.99
N LEU A 12 19.66 3.98 4.51
CA LEU A 12 20.30 3.90 5.82
C LEU A 12 21.63 4.69 5.86
N ASP A 13 22.47 4.55 4.83
CA ASP A 13 23.73 5.30 4.71
C ASP A 13 23.46 6.81 4.62
N PHE A 14 22.39 7.23 3.92
CA PHE A 14 22.00 8.64 3.84
C PHE A 14 21.60 9.19 5.23
N ILE A 15 20.75 8.46 5.97
CA ILE A 15 20.34 8.85 7.34
C ILE A 15 21.56 8.90 8.26
N ALA A 16 22.44 7.89 8.21
CA ALA A 16 23.63 7.80 9.04
C ALA A 16 24.63 8.92 8.75
N SER A 17 24.66 9.44 7.53
CA SER A 17 25.54 10.57 7.16
C SER A 17 25.12 11.90 7.79
N GLY A 18 23.91 12.01 8.34
CA GLY A 18 23.35 13.26 8.83
C GLY A 18 23.02 14.28 7.72
N ALA A 19 23.01 13.85 6.46
CA ALA A 19 22.69 14.72 5.33
C ALA A 19 21.28 15.28 5.43
N ALA A 20 21.12 16.56 5.09
CA ALA A 20 19.82 17.21 5.06
C ALA A 20 19.08 16.84 3.75
N PHE A 21 17.75 16.70 3.86
CA PHE A 21 16.86 16.63 2.73
C PHE A 21 15.61 17.46 3.04
N ASP A 22 15.40 18.50 2.25
CA ASP A 22 14.25 19.41 2.38
C ASP A 22 13.63 19.61 0.98
N PHE A 23 12.31 19.86 0.93
CA PHE A 23 11.63 20.30 -0.28
C PHE A 23 10.56 21.35 0.04
N GLY A 24 10.15 22.13 -0.96
CA GLY A 24 9.20 23.22 -0.79
C GLY A 24 9.85 24.50 -0.25
N ALA A 25 9.10 25.59 -0.26
CA ALA A 25 9.56 26.85 0.29
C ALA A 25 9.01 27.05 1.71
N THR A 26 9.83 27.57 2.61
CA THR A 26 9.41 27.89 3.98
C THR A 26 8.31 28.95 4.03
N SER A 27 8.23 29.79 3.00
CA SER A 27 7.15 30.79 2.82
C SER A 27 5.77 30.17 2.57
N ASP A 28 5.71 28.90 2.13
CA ASP A 28 4.46 28.19 1.87
C ASP A 28 3.89 27.56 3.15
N CYS A 29 4.67 27.57 4.24
CA CYS A 29 4.25 27.06 5.54
C CYS A 29 3.34 28.07 6.28
N PRO A 30 2.31 27.59 7.02
CA PRO A 30 1.43 28.46 7.78
C PRO A 30 2.11 29.15 8.96
N LEU A 31 3.18 28.57 9.48
CA LEU A 31 4.06 29.07 10.55
C LEU A 31 5.50 28.69 10.22
N PRO A 32 6.51 29.29 10.86
CA PRO A 32 7.91 28.88 10.70
C PRO A 32 8.08 27.37 10.90
N PRO A 33 8.81 26.66 10.03
CA PRO A 33 8.96 25.19 10.12
C PRO A 33 9.48 24.70 11.49
N ALA A 34 10.35 25.47 12.13
CA ALA A 34 10.86 25.13 13.47
C ALA A 34 9.78 25.21 14.58
N GLU A 35 8.75 26.03 14.41
CA GLU A 35 7.59 26.08 15.30
C GLU A 35 6.65 24.90 15.00
N LEU A 36 6.39 24.62 13.72
CA LEU A 36 5.55 23.49 13.28
C LEU A 36 6.11 22.15 13.78
N ALA A 37 7.43 21.98 13.81
CA ALA A 37 8.08 20.77 14.31
C ALA A 37 7.98 20.59 15.84
N ARG A 38 7.57 21.61 16.59
CA ARG A 38 7.44 21.58 18.06
C ARG A 38 5.99 21.58 18.54
N LEU A 39 5.02 21.60 17.64
CA LEU A 39 3.61 21.57 18.01
C LEU A 39 3.29 20.32 18.84
N GLN A 40 2.41 20.50 19.81
CA GLN A 40 1.87 19.46 20.67
C GLN A 40 0.34 19.43 20.50
N ALA A 41 -0.30 18.42 21.05
CA ALA A 41 -1.76 18.30 20.99
C ALA A 41 -2.51 19.49 21.60
N ASP A 42 -1.92 20.14 22.61
CA ASP A 42 -2.48 21.30 23.32
C ASP A 42 -2.00 22.65 22.75
N SER A 43 -1.21 22.66 21.68
CA SER A 43 -0.72 23.90 21.06
C SER A 43 -1.86 24.71 20.45
N PRO A 44 -1.81 26.06 20.52
CA PRO A 44 -2.83 26.91 19.93
C PRO A 44 -3.06 26.60 18.44
N GLY A 45 -4.32 26.44 18.05
CA GLY A 45 -4.71 26.15 16.67
C GLY A 45 -4.68 24.68 16.28
N VAL A 46 -4.19 23.78 17.14
CA VAL A 46 -4.31 22.34 16.92
C VAL A 46 -5.73 21.91 17.24
N GLU A 47 -6.45 21.36 16.27
CA GLU A 47 -7.85 20.94 16.38
C GLU A 47 -8.03 19.45 16.60
N ALA A 48 -7.07 18.64 16.10
CA ALA A 48 -7.10 17.18 16.21
C ALA A 48 -5.69 16.58 16.10
N VAL A 49 -5.53 15.38 16.64
CA VAL A 49 -4.32 14.57 16.54
C VAL A 49 -4.68 13.18 16.02
N VAL A 50 -4.02 12.75 14.98
CA VAL A 50 -4.09 11.39 14.44
C VAL A 50 -2.81 10.65 14.84
N SER A 51 -2.89 9.89 15.93
CA SER A 51 -1.73 9.24 16.58
C SER A 51 -1.50 7.78 16.13
N GLY A 52 -2.39 7.20 15.31
CA GLY A 52 -2.31 5.79 14.89
C GLY A 52 -1.21 5.46 13.88
N GLY A 53 -0.46 6.45 13.37
CA GLY A 53 0.64 6.23 12.43
C GLY A 53 1.84 5.55 13.09
N LEU A 54 2.47 4.60 12.39
CA LEU A 54 3.62 3.82 12.90
C LEU A 54 4.94 4.60 12.80
N THR A 55 5.05 5.50 11.85
CA THR A 55 6.26 6.27 11.53
C THR A 55 6.18 7.73 11.94
N ALA A 56 4.95 8.27 12.06
CA ALA A 56 4.70 9.68 12.34
C ALA A 56 3.35 9.87 13.06
N GLU A 57 3.17 11.07 13.64
CA GLU A 57 1.88 11.59 14.08
C GLU A 57 1.45 12.73 13.17
N VAL A 58 0.15 12.95 13.03
CA VAL A 58 -0.39 14.03 12.20
C VAL A 58 -1.28 14.93 13.06
N LEU A 59 -0.96 16.23 13.10
CA LEU A 59 -1.75 17.25 13.75
C LEU A 59 -2.59 17.99 12.71
N CYS A 60 -3.87 18.22 12.99
CA CYS A 60 -4.69 19.16 12.24
C CYS A 60 -4.50 20.56 12.83
N LEU A 61 -3.82 21.43 12.11
CA LEU A 61 -3.53 22.80 12.55
C LEU A 61 -4.38 23.81 11.77
N ARG A 62 -5.07 24.73 12.47
CA ARG A 62 -5.76 25.84 11.87
C ARG A 62 -4.96 27.13 12.00
N VAL A 63 -4.65 27.78 10.87
CA VAL A 63 -3.99 29.08 10.80
C VAL A 63 -4.66 29.93 9.73
N GLY A 64 -5.02 31.17 10.05
CA GLY A 64 -5.64 32.08 9.08
C GLY A 64 -6.91 31.56 8.43
N GLY A 65 -7.71 30.78 9.15
CA GLY A 65 -8.96 30.19 8.64
C GLY A 65 -8.76 28.93 7.76
N ARG A 66 -7.52 28.51 7.50
CA ARG A 66 -7.19 27.30 6.73
C ARG A 66 -6.69 26.19 7.64
N ARG A 67 -6.95 24.95 7.25
CA ARG A 67 -6.45 23.75 7.94
C ARG A 67 -5.27 23.16 7.21
N TYR A 68 -4.31 22.66 7.99
CA TYR A 68 -3.10 22.03 7.50
C TYR A 68 -2.87 20.70 8.24
N ALA A 69 -2.37 19.70 7.54
CA ALA A 69 -1.83 18.49 8.14
C ALA A 69 -0.34 18.71 8.43
N VAL A 70 0.01 18.65 9.71
CA VAL A 70 1.39 18.73 10.19
C VAL A 70 1.81 17.33 10.59
N LYS A 71 2.50 16.62 9.69
CA LYS A 71 3.03 15.27 9.95
C LYS A 71 4.40 15.39 10.58
N GLN A 72 4.53 14.88 11.79
CA GLN A 72 5.78 14.89 12.57
C GLN A 72 6.29 13.45 12.70
N ALA A 73 7.54 13.19 12.30
CA ALA A 73 8.18 11.90 12.45
C ALA A 73 8.26 11.51 13.91
N ARG A 74 7.97 10.24 14.24
CA ARG A 74 8.19 9.71 15.57
C ARG A 74 9.69 9.68 15.89
N PRO A 75 10.10 9.96 17.14
CA PRO A 75 11.48 9.78 17.56
C PRO A 75 11.96 8.34 17.37
N GLU A 76 11.07 7.37 17.49
CA GLU A 76 11.31 5.96 17.25
C GLU A 76 10.22 5.41 16.32
N CYS A 77 10.62 4.90 15.15
CA CYS A 77 9.73 4.22 14.24
C CYS A 77 9.29 2.88 14.83
N LEU A 78 7.98 2.61 14.82
CA LEU A 78 7.42 1.38 15.40
C LEU A 78 7.58 0.17 14.47
N VAL A 79 7.85 0.38 13.18
CA VAL A 79 8.11 -0.70 12.20
C VAL A 79 9.55 -1.16 12.33
N ARG A 80 9.76 -2.45 12.61
CA ARG A 80 11.07 -3.01 13.00
C ARG A 80 11.92 -3.53 11.83
N ASN A 81 11.62 -3.17 10.61
CA ASN A 81 12.42 -3.53 9.43
C ASN A 81 13.10 -2.30 8.80
N ALA A 82 14.04 -2.54 7.88
CA ALA A 82 14.81 -1.47 7.22
C ALA A 82 13.93 -0.50 6.42
N ASP A 83 12.87 -0.99 5.77
CA ASP A 83 11.94 -0.14 5.01
C ASP A 83 11.18 0.79 5.95
N GLY A 84 10.68 0.31 7.09
CA GLY A 84 10.05 1.14 8.10
C GLY A 84 10.98 2.21 8.66
N GLN A 85 12.23 1.83 9.01
CA GLN A 85 13.22 2.75 9.55
C GLN A 85 13.63 3.87 8.56
N THR A 86 13.47 3.64 7.27
CA THR A 86 13.81 4.61 6.21
C THR A 86 12.60 5.24 5.55
N SER A 87 11.38 4.88 5.96
CA SER A 87 10.13 5.29 5.29
C SER A 87 9.92 6.79 5.27
N PHE A 88 10.26 7.51 6.35
CA PHE A 88 10.10 8.96 6.40
C PHE A 88 11.02 9.68 5.40
N LEU A 89 12.28 9.26 5.27
CA LEU A 89 13.19 9.77 4.23
C LEU A 89 12.64 9.45 2.84
N ASN A 90 12.19 8.21 2.63
CA ASN A 90 11.63 7.79 1.34
C ASN A 90 10.39 8.62 0.98
N GLU A 91 9.49 8.86 1.93
CA GLU A 91 8.30 9.70 1.75
C GLU A 91 8.67 11.13 1.33
N LEU A 92 9.63 11.76 2.00
CA LEU A 92 10.14 13.09 1.63
C LEU A 92 10.66 13.11 0.19
N GLN A 93 11.46 12.12 -0.20
CA GLN A 93 12.00 12.01 -1.55
C GLN A 93 10.89 11.83 -2.60
N ARG A 94 9.90 11.01 -2.31
CA ARG A 94 8.76 10.79 -3.21
C ARG A 94 7.90 12.04 -3.36
N HIS A 95 7.62 12.73 -2.28
CA HIS A 95 6.88 13.98 -2.35
C HIS A 95 7.62 15.06 -3.16
N ALA A 96 8.93 15.19 -2.99
CA ALA A 96 9.74 16.11 -3.79
C ALA A 96 9.64 15.82 -5.29
N GLU A 97 9.62 14.54 -5.68
CA GLU A 97 9.53 14.11 -7.08
C GLU A 97 8.12 14.20 -7.66
N LEU A 98 7.11 13.78 -6.88
CA LEU A 98 5.71 13.73 -7.33
C LEU A 98 5.06 15.11 -7.48
N ARG A 99 5.50 16.09 -6.68
CA ARG A 99 4.90 17.43 -6.73
C ARG A 99 5.01 18.11 -8.11
N GLU A 100 6.04 17.76 -8.87
CA GLU A 100 6.26 18.29 -10.23
C GLU A 100 5.37 17.61 -11.28
N LEU A 101 4.84 16.41 -10.98
CA LEU A 101 4.10 15.60 -11.95
C LEU A 101 2.60 15.86 -11.98
N ALA A 102 2.05 16.50 -10.94
CA ALA A 102 0.64 16.86 -10.88
C ALA A 102 -0.35 15.69 -11.11
N LEU A 103 -0.03 14.49 -10.56
CA LEU A 103 -0.83 13.30 -10.77
C LEU A 103 -2.21 13.39 -10.08
N PRO A 104 -3.29 12.86 -10.70
CA PRO A 104 -4.62 12.88 -10.12
C PRO A 104 -4.66 12.04 -8.84
N GLY A 105 -5.42 12.49 -7.83
CA GLY A 105 -5.58 11.76 -6.57
C GLY A 105 -4.33 11.65 -5.70
N VAL A 106 -3.23 12.30 -6.05
CA VAL A 106 -1.99 12.33 -5.27
C VAL A 106 -1.91 13.62 -4.47
N LEU A 107 -1.83 13.50 -3.14
CA LEU A 107 -1.65 14.66 -2.26
C LEU A 107 -0.28 15.32 -2.50
N ARG A 108 -0.27 16.65 -2.56
CA ARG A 108 0.95 17.45 -2.73
C ARG A 108 1.24 18.25 -1.48
N PRO A 109 2.23 17.86 -0.68
CA PRO A 109 2.69 18.66 0.44
C PRO A 109 3.30 19.99 0.01
N LEU A 110 3.19 20.96 0.90
CA LEU A 110 3.76 22.30 0.73
C LEU A 110 5.25 22.30 1.02
N TYR A 111 5.64 21.60 2.09
CA TYR A 111 7.00 21.59 2.63
C TYR A 111 7.32 20.26 3.30
N GLY A 112 8.58 19.87 3.27
CA GLY A 112 9.09 18.75 4.06
C GLY A 112 10.56 18.91 4.41
N SER A 113 10.95 18.41 5.59
CA SER A 113 12.32 18.49 6.13
C SER A 113 12.67 17.23 6.90
N LEU A 114 13.74 16.55 6.49
CA LEU A 114 14.25 15.39 7.21
C LEU A 114 14.81 15.79 8.59
N ARG A 115 15.56 16.89 8.64
CA ARG A 115 16.17 17.37 9.89
C ARG A 115 15.16 17.76 10.94
N LEU A 116 14.00 18.30 10.51
CA LEU A 116 12.92 18.70 11.42
C LEU A 116 11.94 17.56 11.65
N GLY A 117 12.05 16.43 10.93
CA GLY A 117 11.08 15.35 10.98
C GLY A 117 9.68 15.81 10.57
N LEU A 118 9.55 16.66 9.54
CA LEU A 118 8.34 17.44 9.27
C LEU A 118 7.87 17.31 7.83
N ILE A 119 6.57 17.09 7.62
CA ILE A 119 5.88 17.26 6.33
C ILE A 119 4.62 18.09 6.57
N ILE A 120 4.42 19.13 5.74
CA ILE A 120 3.26 20.03 5.80
C ILE A 120 2.44 19.88 4.53
N SER A 121 1.15 19.62 4.69
CA SER A 121 0.19 19.46 3.60
C SER A 121 -1.08 20.28 3.84
N PRO A 122 -1.85 20.62 2.81
CA PRO A 122 -3.24 21.00 3.01
C PRO A 122 -3.99 19.89 3.75
N TRP A 123 -4.87 20.26 4.67
CA TRP A 123 -5.77 19.28 5.28
C TRP A 123 -6.86 18.87 4.31
N ILE A 124 -7.10 17.58 4.18
CA ILE A 124 -8.19 17.02 3.37
C ILE A 124 -9.37 16.74 4.31
N GLU A 125 -10.50 17.38 4.03
CA GLU A 125 -11.78 17.08 4.70
C GLU A 125 -12.35 15.81 4.08
N GLY A 126 -12.13 14.67 4.73
CA GLY A 126 -12.55 13.38 4.19
C GLY A 126 -12.45 12.27 5.22
N SER A 127 -12.80 11.07 4.80
CA SER A 127 -12.67 9.86 5.61
C SER A 127 -12.10 8.71 4.80
N SER A 128 -11.44 7.78 5.49
CA SER A 128 -10.97 6.55 4.85
C SER A 128 -12.17 5.68 4.48
N PRO A 129 -12.27 5.22 3.21
CA PRO A 129 -13.36 4.36 2.77
C PRO A 129 -13.38 3.04 3.54
N GLN A 130 -14.50 2.74 4.18
CA GLN A 130 -14.70 1.43 4.84
C GLN A 130 -15.05 0.34 3.81
N ARG A 131 -15.64 0.75 2.70
CA ARG A 131 -15.97 -0.10 1.55
C ARG A 131 -15.84 0.74 0.28
N PHE A 132 -15.12 0.20 -0.71
CA PHE A 132 -15.01 0.87 -2.00
C PHE A 132 -16.32 0.74 -2.79
N ASN A 133 -16.73 1.84 -3.39
CA ASN A 133 -17.72 1.87 -4.47
C ASN A 133 -17.01 1.96 -5.84
N ALA A 134 -17.78 1.86 -6.93
CA ALA A 134 -17.23 1.86 -8.29
C ALA A 134 -16.40 3.11 -8.61
N ARG A 135 -16.83 4.31 -8.14
CA ARG A 135 -16.09 5.56 -8.32
C ARG A 135 -14.74 5.52 -7.61
N GLN A 136 -14.72 5.12 -6.35
CA GLN A 136 -13.49 5.05 -5.54
C GLN A 136 -12.52 4.01 -6.11
N THR A 137 -13.02 2.85 -6.54
CA THR A 137 -12.21 1.81 -7.20
C THR A 137 -11.59 2.35 -8.49
N ALA A 138 -12.38 3.01 -9.35
CA ALA A 138 -11.89 3.57 -10.60
C ALA A 138 -10.82 4.66 -10.36
N GLN A 139 -11.07 5.60 -9.43
CA GLN A 139 -10.11 6.66 -9.09
C GLN A 139 -8.81 6.10 -8.51
N LEU A 140 -8.89 5.07 -7.65
CA LEU A 140 -7.70 4.45 -7.07
C LEU A 140 -6.84 3.75 -8.12
N LEU A 141 -7.49 3.02 -9.04
CA LEU A 141 -6.79 2.36 -10.16
C LEU A 141 -6.20 3.39 -11.14
N GLU A 142 -6.93 4.47 -11.43
CA GLU A 142 -6.42 5.57 -12.27
C GLU A 142 -5.18 6.22 -11.64
N THR A 143 -5.25 6.59 -10.36
CA THR A 143 -4.11 7.14 -9.60
C THR A 143 -2.93 6.17 -9.62
N GLY A 144 -3.16 4.89 -9.33
CA GLY A 144 -2.12 3.88 -9.32
C GLY A 144 -1.50 3.65 -10.70
N CYS A 145 -2.30 3.60 -11.76
CA CYS A 145 -1.79 3.50 -13.14
C CYS A 145 -0.94 4.73 -13.51
N ALA A 146 -1.36 5.93 -13.13
CA ALA A 146 -0.59 7.15 -13.36
C ALA A 146 0.76 7.12 -12.62
N LEU A 147 0.80 6.61 -11.39
CA LEU A 147 2.04 6.40 -10.64
C LEU A 147 2.96 5.39 -11.34
N VAL A 148 2.43 4.24 -11.77
CA VAL A 148 3.19 3.23 -12.54
C VAL A 148 3.79 3.84 -13.80
N GLU A 149 3.01 4.58 -14.58
CA GLU A 149 3.48 5.25 -15.80
C GLU A 149 4.57 6.30 -15.54
N ALA A 150 4.50 6.96 -14.38
CA ALA A 150 5.51 7.91 -13.93
C ALA A 150 6.76 7.23 -13.32
N GLY A 151 6.79 5.90 -13.24
CA GLY A 151 7.92 5.12 -12.70
C GLY A 151 7.93 5.02 -11.18
N PHE A 152 6.76 5.01 -10.56
CA PHE A 152 6.61 4.79 -9.12
C PHE A 152 5.73 3.59 -8.85
N PHE A 153 6.20 2.68 -8.00
CA PHE A 153 5.44 1.55 -7.52
C PHE A 153 5.10 1.74 -6.05
N GLU A 154 3.79 1.82 -5.76
CA GLU A 154 3.27 1.93 -4.40
C GLU A 154 3.03 0.53 -3.82
N TRP A 155 3.61 0.26 -2.65
CA TRP A 155 3.44 -1.01 -1.95
C TRP A 155 2.36 -0.97 -0.88
N ASP A 156 2.00 0.21 -0.36
CA ASP A 156 1.11 0.34 0.78
C ASP A 156 -0.17 1.13 0.50
N PHE A 157 -1.15 0.48 -0.09
CA PHE A 157 -2.51 0.99 -0.24
C PHE A 157 -3.38 0.79 1.01
N SER A 158 -2.80 0.80 2.20
CA SER A 158 -3.57 0.60 3.44
C SER A 158 -4.67 1.66 3.63
N PRO A 159 -5.74 1.34 4.39
CA PRO A 159 -6.85 2.28 4.58
C PRO A 159 -6.43 3.63 5.17
N GLY A 160 -5.38 3.63 5.99
CA GLY A 160 -4.83 4.84 6.60
C GLY A 160 -4.21 5.82 5.60
N ASN A 161 -3.88 5.36 4.38
CA ASN A 161 -3.23 6.14 3.33
C ASN A 161 -4.22 6.68 2.30
N LEU A 162 -5.54 6.50 2.53
CA LEU A 162 -6.60 6.91 1.62
C LEU A 162 -7.64 7.77 2.32
N LEU A 163 -8.01 8.91 1.71
CA LEU A 163 -9.13 9.75 2.15
C LEU A 163 -10.05 10.06 0.96
N ASP A 164 -11.35 9.91 1.17
CA ASP A 164 -12.38 10.32 0.22
C ASP A 164 -13.05 11.61 0.74
N ASP A 165 -12.93 12.69 -0.03
CA ASP A 165 -13.58 13.98 0.27
C ASP A 165 -15.01 14.09 -0.32
N GLY A 166 -15.54 12.98 -0.86
CA GLY A 166 -16.84 12.91 -1.53
C GLY A 166 -16.75 13.15 -3.04
N ARG A 167 -15.67 13.72 -3.55
CA ARG A 167 -15.42 13.99 -4.98
C ARG A 167 -14.22 13.20 -5.49
N GLN A 168 -13.12 13.22 -4.74
CA GLN A 168 -11.84 12.63 -5.07
C GLN A 168 -11.39 11.68 -3.97
N LEU A 169 -10.89 10.52 -4.37
CA LEU A 169 -10.12 9.64 -3.51
C LEU A 169 -8.65 10.07 -3.57
N TRP A 170 -8.12 10.47 -2.43
CA TRP A 170 -6.75 10.93 -2.27
C TRP A 170 -5.87 9.82 -1.72
N LEU A 171 -4.70 9.66 -2.33
CA LEU A 171 -3.61 8.80 -1.86
C LEU A 171 -2.50 9.69 -1.30
N PHE A 172 -1.99 9.33 -0.14
CA PHE A 172 -0.89 10.01 0.56
C PHE A 172 -0.09 8.98 1.36
N ASP A 173 0.99 9.43 2.03
CA ASP A 173 1.93 8.57 2.76
C ASP A 173 2.70 7.62 1.84
N PHE A 174 3.74 8.16 1.19
CA PHE A 174 4.54 7.42 0.20
C PHE A 174 5.82 6.82 0.81
N GLY A 175 5.77 6.44 2.09
CA GLY A 175 6.88 5.82 2.79
C GLY A 175 7.34 4.49 2.18
N TYR A 176 6.44 3.80 1.50
CA TYR A 176 6.69 2.53 0.82
C TYR A 176 6.52 2.61 -0.70
N GLN A 177 6.63 3.80 -1.26
CA GLN A 177 6.63 4.00 -2.70
C GLN A 177 8.06 4.06 -3.23
N TYR A 178 8.35 3.29 -4.27
CA TYR A 178 9.71 3.20 -4.80
C TYR A 178 9.76 3.42 -6.30
N ARG A 179 10.88 4.00 -6.75
CA ARG A 179 11.17 4.17 -8.16
C ARG A 179 11.44 2.85 -8.85
N PHE A 180 10.97 2.71 -10.09
CA PHE A 180 11.27 1.62 -10.99
C PHE A 180 11.15 2.08 -12.45
N ASP A 181 11.62 1.27 -13.39
CA ASP A 181 11.41 1.51 -14.81
C ASP A 181 10.22 0.66 -15.31
N PRO A 182 9.04 1.27 -15.54
CA PRO A 182 7.85 0.54 -15.97
C PRO A 182 7.95 -0.02 -17.40
N LEU A 183 8.98 0.38 -18.15
CA LEU A 183 9.21 -0.14 -19.50
C LEU A 183 10.02 -1.43 -19.52
N SER A 184 10.73 -1.76 -18.43
CA SER A 184 11.61 -2.93 -18.34
C SER A 184 11.43 -3.78 -17.09
N GLN A 185 10.62 -3.33 -16.11
CA GLN A 185 10.42 -3.99 -14.82
C GLN A 185 8.94 -4.19 -14.52
N PHE A 186 8.59 -5.22 -13.72
CA PHE A 186 7.22 -5.46 -13.28
C PHE A 186 6.84 -4.54 -12.10
N ASN A 187 7.78 -4.30 -11.20
CA ASN A 187 7.64 -3.43 -10.05
C ASN A 187 9.04 -2.98 -9.57
N SER A 188 9.12 -2.28 -8.45
CA SER A 188 10.38 -1.76 -7.92
C SER A 188 11.36 -2.85 -7.40
N ALA A 189 10.92 -4.10 -7.25
CA ALA A 189 11.81 -5.23 -6.95
C ALA A 189 12.44 -5.83 -8.22
N GLY A 190 11.96 -5.42 -9.43
CA GLY A 190 12.51 -5.84 -10.72
C GLY A 190 11.54 -6.74 -11.52
N MET A 191 12.09 -7.70 -12.24
CA MET A 191 11.35 -8.70 -13.04
C MET A 191 11.98 -10.09 -12.95
N GLY A 192 12.82 -10.33 -11.94
CA GLY A 192 13.49 -11.61 -11.74
C GLY A 192 12.52 -12.70 -11.26
N SER A 193 12.91 -13.97 -11.43
CA SER A 193 12.15 -15.12 -10.95
C SER A 193 12.08 -15.20 -9.42
N ASP A 194 13.00 -14.53 -8.73
CA ASP A 194 13.10 -14.40 -7.29
C ASP A 194 12.34 -13.19 -6.73
N CYS A 195 11.77 -12.35 -7.60
CA CYS A 195 10.98 -11.20 -7.21
C CYS A 195 9.50 -11.55 -7.17
N PRO A 196 8.76 -11.19 -6.13
CA PRO A 196 7.31 -11.29 -6.12
C PRO A 196 6.73 -10.52 -7.32
N GLN A 197 5.91 -11.20 -8.12
CA GLN A 197 5.25 -10.58 -9.27
C GLN A 197 4.03 -9.75 -8.84
N PHE A 198 4.20 -8.94 -7.80
CA PHE A 198 3.16 -8.05 -7.34
C PHE A 198 2.90 -6.94 -8.37
N HIS A 199 1.64 -6.62 -8.52
CA HIS A 199 1.17 -5.56 -9.39
C HIS A 199 0.17 -4.66 -8.65
N LEU A 200 -0.14 -3.50 -9.24
CA LEU A 200 -0.98 -2.46 -8.62
C LEU A 200 -2.29 -3.02 -8.00
N ALA A 201 -3.12 -3.73 -8.78
CA ALA A 201 -4.41 -4.22 -8.29
C ALA A 201 -4.24 -5.26 -7.18
N GLU A 202 -3.20 -6.10 -7.27
CA GLU A 202 -2.87 -7.05 -6.20
C GLU A 202 -2.51 -6.30 -4.91
N ARG A 203 -1.69 -5.23 -4.97
CA ARG A 203 -1.36 -4.42 -3.78
C ARG A 203 -2.59 -3.73 -3.19
N ILE A 204 -3.51 -3.24 -4.02
CA ILE A 204 -4.80 -2.70 -3.55
C ILE A 204 -5.62 -3.79 -2.86
N ILE A 205 -5.72 -4.98 -3.48
CA ILE A 205 -6.45 -6.12 -2.91
C ILE A 205 -5.79 -6.53 -1.59
N GLY A 206 -4.48 -6.76 -1.57
CA GLY A 206 -3.73 -7.22 -0.40
C GLY A 206 -3.84 -6.26 0.77
N ARG A 207 -3.43 -5.02 0.58
CA ARG A 207 -3.29 -4.04 1.68
C ARG A 207 -4.61 -3.45 2.15
N ASN A 208 -5.67 -3.48 1.33
CA ASN A 208 -6.94 -2.82 1.67
C ASN A 208 -8.17 -3.69 1.42
N PHE A 209 -8.44 -4.00 0.14
CA PHE A 209 -9.72 -4.49 -0.30
C PHE A 209 -10.08 -5.87 0.29
N SER A 210 -9.13 -6.79 0.39
CA SER A 210 -9.34 -8.09 1.03
C SER A 210 -9.81 -7.97 2.49
N GLY A 211 -9.30 -6.95 3.21
CA GLY A 211 -9.76 -6.64 4.56
C GLY A 211 -11.21 -6.15 4.63
N GLN A 212 -11.70 -5.50 3.56
CA GLN A 212 -13.12 -5.12 3.45
C GLN A 212 -13.98 -6.36 3.15
N LEU A 213 -13.48 -7.31 2.33
CA LEU A 213 -14.18 -8.56 2.00
C LEU A 213 -14.42 -9.44 3.24
N LEU A 214 -13.49 -9.44 4.21
CA LEU A 214 -13.64 -10.18 5.48
C LEU A 214 -14.86 -9.74 6.34
N ALA A 215 -15.44 -8.59 6.04
CA ALA A 215 -16.62 -8.09 6.74
C ALA A 215 -17.94 -8.42 6.01
N LEU A 216 -17.87 -9.16 4.90
CA LEU A 216 -19.02 -9.50 4.05
C LEU A 216 -19.35 -10.99 4.14
N GLU A 217 -20.61 -11.31 3.89
CA GLU A 217 -21.02 -12.67 3.61
C GLU A 217 -20.37 -13.18 2.31
N ALA A 218 -20.13 -14.50 2.22
CA ALA A 218 -19.33 -15.11 1.15
C ALA A 218 -19.79 -14.70 -0.27
N GLY A 219 -21.10 -14.74 -0.54
CA GLY A 219 -21.65 -14.34 -1.84
C GLY A 219 -21.44 -12.86 -2.17
N ALA A 220 -21.58 -11.99 -1.16
CA ALA A 220 -21.34 -10.56 -1.31
C ALA A 220 -19.84 -10.24 -1.47
N ALA A 221 -18.97 -10.97 -0.79
CA ALA A 221 -17.52 -10.84 -0.93
C ALA A 221 -17.06 -11.26 -2.34
N LEU A 222 -17.55 -12.37 -2.85
CA LEU A 222 -17.31 -12.82 -4.21
C LEU A 222 -17.74 -11.78 -5.25
N GLN A 223 -18.98 -11.29 -5.15
CA GLN A 223 -19.51 -10.28 -6.08
C GLN A 223 -18.66 -8.99 -6.02
N ALA A 224 -18.29 -8.52 -4.82
CA ALA A 224 -17.47 -7.33 -4.66
C ALA A 224 -16.09 -7.48 -5.32
N LEU A 225 -15.47 -8.67 -5.23
CA LEU A 225 -14.20 -8.92 -5.92
C LEU A 225 -14.38 -8.96 -7.44
N CYS A 226 -15.43 -9.61 -7.95
CA CYS A 226 -15.74 -9.61 -9.38
C CYS A 226 -15.97 -8.19 -9.89
N ASP A 227 -16.71 -7.35 -9.17
CA ASP A 227 -16.94 -5.94 -9.51
C ASP A 227 -15.61 -5.15 -9.54
N PHE A 228 -14.73 -5.37 -8.55
CA PHE A 228 -13.39 -4.76 -8.52
C PHE A 228 -12.57 -5.15 -9.76
N ILE A 229 -12.52 -6.43 -10.10
CA ILE A 229 -11.77 -6.94 -11.26
C ILE A 229 -12.37 -6.41 -12.58
N ALA A 230 -13.71 -6.31 -12.67
CA ALA A 230 -14.37 -5.74 -13.84
C ALA A 230 -13.97 -4.26 -14.08
N VAL A 231 -13.73 -3.48 -13.00
CA VAL A 231 -13.21 -2.12 -13.08
C VAL A 231 -11.70 -2.10 -13.37
N ALA A 232 -10.94 -3.08 -12.86
CA ALA A 232 -9.50 -3.16 -13.06
C ALA A 232 -9.11 -3.51 -14.51
N LEU A 233 -9.88 -4.34 -15.18
CA LEU A 233 -9.61 -4.79 -16.57
C LEU A 233 -9.42 -3.63 -17.56
N PRO A 234 -10.35 -2.66 -17.70
CA PRO A 234 -10.15 -1.53 -18.61
C PRO A 234 -9.00 -0.61 -18.18
N ALA A 235 -8.76 -0.44 -16.88
CA ALA A 235 -7.63 0.35 -16.36
C ALA A 235 -6.29 -0.26 -16.80
N TYR A 236 -6.14 -1.60 -16.68
CA TYR A 236 -4.95 -2.33 -17.11
C TYR A 236 -4.78 -2.38 -18.63
N ALA A 237 -5.89 -2.49 -19.37
CA ALA A 237 -5.84 -2.39 -20.83
C ALA A 237 -5.30 -1.03 -21.28
N GLY A 238 -5.77 0.05 -20.66
CA GLY A 238 -5.25 1.40 -20.89
C GLY A 238 -3.77 1.55 -20.49
N LEU A 239 -3.38 1.06 -19.31
CA LEU A 239 -1.99 1.06 -18.85
C LEU A 239 -1.08 0.29 -19.86
N ARG A 240 -1.46 -0.90 -20.24
CA ARG A 240 -0.74 -1.74 -21.21
C ARG A 240 -0.56 -1.03 -22.56
N GLN A 241 -1.63 -0.37 -23.05
CA GLN A 241 -1.56 0.40 -24.29
C GLN A 241 -0.58 1.58 -24.17
N ARG A 242 -0.64 2.36 -23.10
CA ARG A 242 0.25 3.51 -22.90
C ARG A 242 1.71 3.11 -22.72
N LEU A 243 1.99 2.05 -21.96
CA LEU A 243 3.35 1.50 -21.83
C LEU A 243 3.86 0.97 -23.17
N GLY A 244 3.04 0.27 -23.93
CA GLY A 244 3.38 -0.21 -25.27
C GLY A 244 3.72 0.93 -26.23
N ALA A 245 2.95 2.02 -26.23
CA ALA A 245 3.22 3.21 -27.04
C ALA A 245 4.54 3.91 -26.65
N ARG A 246 5.02 3.72 -25.40
CA ARG A 246 6.31 4.22 -24.90
C ARG A 246 7.47 3.25 -25.10
N GLY A 247 7.24 2.10 -25.75
CA GLY A 247 8.29 1.13 -26.05
C GLY A 247 8.60 0.16 -24.92
N ALA A 248 7.62 -0.18 -24.07
CA ALA A 248 7.82 -1.19 -23.04
C ALA A 248 8.26 -2.52 -23.61
N ALA A 249 9.16 -3.20 -22.91
CA ALA A 249 9.73 -4.47 -23.28
C ALA A 249 8.63 -5.57 -23.41
N ALA A 250 8.81 -6.49 -24.37
CA ALA A 250 7.86 -7.56 -24.60
C ALA A 250 7.48 -8.37 -23.35
N PRO A 251 8.42 -8.71 -22.41
CA PRO A 251 8.05 -9.40 -21.18
C PRO A 251 7.08 -8.62 -20.30
N VAL A 252 7.21 -7.28 -20.20
CA VAL A 252 6.29 -6.44 -19.41
C VAL A 252 4.90 -6.45 -20.01
N LEU A 253 4.80 -6.30 -21.34
CA LEU A 253 3.51 -6.33 -22.04
C LEU A 253 2.84 -7.71 -21.94
N ALA A 254 3.61 -8.78 -22.13
CA ALA A 254 3.12 -10.16 -22.01
C ALA A 254 2.63 -10.47 -20.59
N TRP A 255 3.32 -9.97 -19.58
CA TRP A 255 2.90 -10.10 -18.17
C TRP A 255 1.54 -9.43 -17.93
N LEU A 256 1.36 -8.18 -18.37
CA LEU A 256 0.08 -7.48 -18.27
C LEU A 256 -1.04 -8.18 -19.04
N ASP A 257 -0.75 -8.66 -20.24
CA ASP A 257 -1.70 -9.44 -21.06
C ASP A 257 -2.11 -10.74 -20.34
N GLY A 258 -1.15 -11.43 -19.70
CA GLY A 258 -1.39 -12.63 -18.90
C GLY A 258 -2.28 -12.39 -17.67
N LEU A 259 -2.04 -11.28 -16.95
CA LEU A 259 -2.89 -10.89 -15.81
C LEU A 259 -4.34 -10.65 -16.26
N MET A 260 -4.53 -9.87 -17.32
CA MET A 260 -5.87 -9.57 -17.84
C MET A 260 -6.57 -10.81 -18.40
N ALA A 261 -5.83 -11.72 -19.02
CA ALA A 261 -6.37 -13.00 -19.51
C ALA A 261 -6.86 -13.87 -18.34
N ALA A 262 -6.06 -13.99 -17.28
CA ALA A 262 -6.44 -14.74 -16.08
C ALA A 262 -7.69 -14.17 -15.41
N TRP A 263 -7.82 -12.84 -15.34
CA TRP A 263 -8.99 -12.20 -14.78
C TRP A 263 -10.25 -12.41 -15.62
N ARG A 264 -10.16 -12.32 -16.96
CA ARG A 264 -11.29 -12.61 -17.86
C ARG A 264 -11.75 -14.06 -17.71
N ASP A 265 -10.79 -14.98 -17.74
CA ASP A 265 -11.09 -16.41 -17.57
C ASP A 265 -11.75 -16.69 -16.21
N GLY A 266 -11.22 -16.08 -15.14
CA GLY A 266 -11.81 -16.17 -13.80
C GLY A 266 -13.23 -15.62 -13.73
N LEU A 267 -13.49 -14.42 -14.29
CA LEU A 267 -14.84 -13.83 -14.30
C LEU A 267 -15.84 -14.68 -15.11
N ASP A 268 -15.38 -15.22 -16.26
CA ASP A 268 -16.28 -15.90 -17.19
C ASP A 268 -16.54 -17.37 -16.83
N ARG A 269 -15.54 -18.06 -16.26
CA ARG A 269 -15.58 -19.51 -16.09
C ARG A 269 -15.48 -20.00 -14.65
N ASP A 270 -14.68 -19.31 -13.80
CA ASP A 270 -14.44 -19.77 -12.43
C ASP A 270 -14.27 -18.59 -11.47
N PRO A 271 -15.33 -17.82 -11.19
CA PRO A 271 -15.29 -16.72 -10.22
C PRO A 271 -14.88 -17.16 -8.81
N GLN A 272 -15.26 -18.36 -8.39
CA GLN A 272 -14.92 -18.90 -7.08
C GLN A 272 -13.43 -19.23 -6.97
N GLY A 273 -12.84 -19.89 -7.96
CA GLY A 273 -11.40 -20.19 -7.99
C GLY A 273 -10.58 -18.92 -8.06
N MET A 274 -10.99 -17.91 -8.85
CA MET A 274 -10.37 -16.60 -8.89
C MET A 274 -10.43 -15.92 -7.52
N PHE A 275 -11.59 -15.90 -6.87
CA PHE A 275 -11.77 -15.35 -5.52
C PHE A 275 -10.84 -16.02 -4.52
N LEU A 276 -10.84 -17.34 -4.48
CA LEU A 276 -10.02 -18.13 -3.57
C LEU A 276 -8.54 -17.82 -3.76
N LYS A 277 -8.08 -17.81 -5.01
CA LYS A 277 -6.67 -17.53 -5.35
C LYS A 277 -6.24 -16.12 -4.90
N LEU A 278 -7.00 -15.09 -5.28
CA LEU A 278 -6.64 -13.70 -4.98
C LEU A 278 -6.74 -13.39 -3.48
N CYS A 279 -7.77 -13.89 -2.79
CA CYS A 279 -7.92 -13.70 -1.36
C CYS A 279 -6.87 -14.47 -0.55
N TRP A 280 -6.56 -15.73 -0.93
CA TRP A 280 -5.50 -16.48 -0.27
C TRP A 280 -4.17 -15.74 -0.36
N GLN A 281 -3.74 -15.37 -1.57
CA GLN A 281 -2.50 -14.63 -1.79
C GLN A 281 -2.47 -13.33 -0.98
N ALA A 282 -3.57 -12.56 -1.01
CA ALA A 282 -3.68 -11.29 -0.29
C ALA A 282 -3.56 -11.48 1.23
N HIS A 283 -4.26 -12.47 1.80
CA HIS A 283 -4.26 -12.69 3.24
C HIS A 283 -2.93 -13.29 3.73
N ALA A 284 -2.33 -14.22 2.98
CA ALA A 284 -1.06 -14.84 3.34
C ALA A 284 0.07 -13.81 3.30
N SER A 285 0.21 -13.06 2.20
CA SER A 285 1.28 -12.06 2.06
C SER A 285 1.17 -10.94 3.09
N ASP A 286 -0.05 -10.47 3.39
CA ASP A 286 -0.24 -9.38 4.35
C ASP A 286 -0.01 -9.83 5.81
N LEU A 287 -0.35 -11.09 6.13
CA LEU A 287 -0.02 -11.71 7.43
C LEU A 287 1.51 -11.81 7.61
N GLU A 288 2.24 -12.23 6.58
CA GLU A 288 3.69 -12.31 6.62
C GLU A 288 4.35 -10.92 6.75
N ASP A 289 3.84 -9.93 6.01
CA ASP A 289 4.35 -8.56 6.08
C ASP A 289 4.14 -7.96 7.47
N ASP A 290 2.95 -8.12 8.06
CA ASP A 290 2.64 -7.65 9.41
C ASP A 290 3.52 -8.34 10.48
N LEU A 291 3.76 -9.65 10.35
CA LEU A 291 4.65 -10.40 11.23
C LEU A 291 6.10 -9.92 11.11
N ARG A 292 6.59 -9.72 9.88
CA ARG A 292 7.95 -9.23 9.62
C ARG A 292 8.16 -7.81 10.16
N GLY A 293 7.15 -6.96 10.05
CA GLY A 293 7.15 -5.60 10.59
C GLY A 293 6.93 -5.52 12.09
N GLN A 294 6.43 -6.61 12.72
CA GLN A 294 5.90 -6.63 14.08
C GLN A 294 4.79 -5.59 14.30
N THR A 295 3.93 -5.44 13.30
CA THR A 295 2.87 -4.41 13.21
C THR A 295 1.49 -5.04 13.10
N CYS A 296 1.27 -6.17 13.77
CA CYS A 296 0.02 -6.91 13.71
C CYS A 296 -1.15 -6.13 14.33
N THR A 297 -2.32 -6.28 13.75
CA THR A 297 -3.56 -5.61 14.16
C THR A 297 -4.69 -6.64 14.35
N PRO A 298 -5.85 -6.26 14.89
CA PRO A 298 -7.02 -7.14 14.89
C PRO A 298 -7.42 -7.64 13.47
N ARG A 299 -7.11 -6.88 12.42
CA ARG A 299 -7.32 -7.30 11.04
C ARG A 299 -6.37 -8.44 10.65
N THR A 300 -5.11 -8.38 11.06
CA THR A 300 -4.13 -9.45 10.88
C THR A 300 -4.62 -10.78 11.46
N LEU A 301 -5.22 -10.75 12.64
CA LEU A 301 -5.80 -11.97 13.26
C LEU A 301 -6.97 -12.52 12.45
N ARG A 302 -7.88 -11.66 11.95
CA ARG A 302 -8.99 -12.11 11.09
C ARG A 302 -8.51 -12.72 9.78
N ARG A 303 -7.41 -12.22 9.21
CA ARG A 303 -6.77 -12.82 8.03
C ARG A 303 -6.24 -14.21 8.35
N ALA A 304 -5.53 -14.38 9.47
CA ALA A 304 -5.04 -15.69 9.91
C ALA A 304 -6.20 -16.68 10.13
N ASP A 305 -7.29 -16.24 10.77
CA ASP A 305 -8.48 -17.08 11.00
C ASP A 305 -9.13 -17.49 9.66
N TRP A 306 -9.21 -16.58 8.67
CA TRP A 306 -9.73 -16.89 7.34
C TRP A 306 -8.85 -17.94 6.63
N LEU A 307 -7.51 -17.79 6.67
CA LEU A 307 -6.57 -18.75 6.09
C LEU A 307 -6.70 -20.14 6.73
N VAL A 308 -6.85 -20.21 8.06
CA VAL A 308 -7.08 -21.48 8.78
C VAL A 308 -8.38 -22.15 8.32
N GLN A 309 -9.46 -21.41 8.21
CA GLN A 309 -10.74 -21.94 7.76
C GLN A 309 -10.69 -22.42 6.32
N THR A 310 -10.12 -21.61 5.42
CA THR A 310 -9.98 -21.94 4.00
C THR A 310 -9.08 -23.18 3.80
N ALA A 311 -7.97 -23.29 4.55
CA ALA A 311 -7.13 -24.47 4.53
C ALA A 311 -7.88 -25.76 4.96
N ARG A 312 -8.86 -25.65 5.86
CA ARG A 312 -9.69 -26.79 6.30
C ARG A 312 -10.77 -27.16 5.30
N CYS A 313 -11.47 -26.16 4.77
CA CYS A 313 -12.69 -26.37 3.99
C CYS A 313 -12.41 -26.51 2.48
N ASP A 314 -11.42 -25.77 1.96
CA ASP A 314 -11.19 -25.60 0.52
C ASP A 314 -9.80 -26.05 0.06
N HIS A 315 -9.13 -26.92 0.82
CA HIS A 315 -7.76 -27.36 0.54
C HIS A 315 -7.58 -27.93 -0.87
N ALA A 316 -8.52 -28.75 -1.35
CA ALA A 316 -8.44 -29.31 -2.71
C ALA A 316 -8.53 -28.21 -3.78
N ALA A 317 -9.35 -27.19 -3.57
CA ALA A 317 -9.47 -26.04 -4.46
C ALA A 317 -8.21 -25.16 -4.43
N LEU A 318 -7.58 -24.98 -3.25
CA LEU A 318 -6.30 -24.29 -3.12
C LEU A 318 -5.21 -25.00 -3.93
N LEU A 319 -5.09 -26.31 -3.83
CA LEU A 319 -4.14 -27.11 -4.62
C LEU A 319 -4.40 -26.96 -6.13
N HIS A 320 -5.67 -27.05 -6.54
CA HIS A 320 -6.06 -26.93 -7.95
C HIS A 320 -5.75 -25.52 -8.50
N SER A 321 -5.93 -24.48 -7.71
CA SER A 321 -5.66 -23.08 -8.11
C SER A 321 -4.17 -22.78 -8.33
N GLY A 322 -3.27 -23.63 -7.82
CA GLY A 322 -1.82 -23.41 -7.85
C GLY A 322 -1.35 -22.19 -7.06
N VAL A 323 -2.14 -21.69 -6.10
CA VAL A 323 -1.79 -20.49 -5.31
C VAL A 323 -0.79 -20.80 -4.19
N LEU A 324 -0.74 -22.05 -3.73
CA LEU A 324 0.14 -22.44 -2.65
C LEU A 324 1.59 -22.56 -3.12
N PRO A 325 2.56 -21.99 -2.38
CA PRO A 325 3.97 -22.30 -2.56
C PRO A 325 4.21 -23.81 -2.48
N GLU A 326 5.27 -24.31 -3.12
CA GLU A 326 5.58 -25.77 -3.18
C GLU A 326 5.62 -26.41 -1.79
N ALA A 327 6.24 -25.73 -0.82
CA ALA A 327 6.32 -26.22 0.57
C ALA A 327 4.94 -26.33 1.24
N GLU A 328 4.01 -25.43 0.96
CA GLU A 328 2.64 -25.45 1.49
C GLU A 328 1.75 -26.43 0.73
N ALA A 329 1.94 -26.55 -0.59
CA ALA A 329 1.21 -27.50 -1.42
C ALA A 329 1.50 -28.96 -1.04
N ALA A 330 2.63 -29.25 -0.42
CA ALA A 330 2.99 -30.57 0.10
C ALA A 330 2.30 -30.90 1.43
N LEU A 331 1.67 -29.93 2.09
CA LEU A 331 1.02 -30.13 3.39
C LEU A 331 -0.39 -30.71 3.21
N SER A 332 -0.81 -31.55 4.18
CA SER A 332 -2.23 -31.89 4.30
C SER A 332 -3.06 -30.69 4.76
N SER A 333 -4.37 -30.74 4.52
CA SER A 333 -5.33 -29.72 5.02
C SER A 333 -5.12 -29.38 6.50
N THR A 334 -4.98 -30.40 7.35
CA THR A 334 -4.74 -30.23 8.80
C THR A 334 -3.38 -29.58 9.09
N ALA A 335 -2.34 -29.97 8.37
CA ALA A 335 -0.99 -29.41 8.57
C ALA A 335 -0.94 -27.95 8.10
N LEU A 336 -1.54 -27.63 6.95
CA LEU A 336 -1.64 -26.25 6.43
C LEU A 336 -2.44 -25.35 7.39
N ALA A 337 -3.59 -25.83 7.88
CA ALA A 337 -4.37 -25.09 8.86
C ALA A 337 -3.60 -24.87 10.18
N SER A 338 -2.82 -25.86 10.63
CA SER A 338 -1.97 -25.75 11.82
C SER A 338 -0.86 -24.74 11.63
N HIS A 339 -0.27 -24.67 10.43
CA HIS A 339 0.74 -23.68 10.08
C HIS A 339 0.19 -22.25 10.25
N TYR A 340 -0.93 -21.93 9.64
CA TYR A 340 -1.54 -20.60 9.74
C TYR A 340 -2.10 -20.29 11.14
N LEU A 341 -2.54 -21.30 11.90
CA LEU A 341 -2.89 -21.13 13.31
C LEU A 341 -1.68 -20.69 14.15
N GLN A 342 -0.51 -21.27 13.91
CA GLN A 342 0.72 -20.87 14.58
C GLN A 342 1.14 -19.43 14.22
N LEU A 343 1.04 -19.04 12.94
CA LEU A 343 1.29 -17.67 12.52
C LEU A 343 0.30 -16.68 13.18
N GLY A 344 -0.98 -17.04 13.29
CA GLY A 344 -1.97 -16.25 14.02
C GLY A 344 -1.65 -16.11 15.51
N GLN A 345 -1.15 -17.16 16.15
CA GLN A 345 -0.67 -17.10 17.54
C GLN A 345 0.56 -16.21 17.68
N GLN A 346 1.48 -16.25 16.72
CA GLN A 346 2.64 -15.35 16.68
C GLN A 346 2.19 -13.90 16.51
N ALA A 347 1.24 -13.63 15.62
CA ALA A 347 0.69 -12.29 15.38
C ALA A 347 0.08 -11.68 16.66
N ARG A 348 -0.55 -12.48 17.53
CA ARG A 348 -1.08 -12.00 18.82
C ARG A 348 0.00 -11.41 19.73
N ARG A 349 1.28 -11.83 19.61
CA ARG A 349 2.39 -11.33 20.41
C ARG A 349 2.91 -9.96 19.91
N HIS A 350 2.56 -9.60 18.67
CA HIS A 350 3.00 -8.38 18.00
C HIS A 350 1.82 -7.41 17.73
N LEU A 351 0.71 -7.57 18.46
CA LEU A 351 -0.41 -6.65 18.34
C LEU A 351 0.01 -5.24 18.78
N ILE A 352 -0.20 -4.30 17.87
CA ILE A 352 -0.13 -2.88 18.16
C ILE A 352 -1.54 -2.39 18.46
N GLY A 353 -1.70 -1.69 19.58
CA GLY A 353 -2.95 -1.29 20.20
C GLY A 353 -3.75 -0.27 19.43
#